data_4565e4192e506359d49079609b9d2d32
#
_entry.id   4565e4192e506359d49079609b9d2d32
#
_cell.length_a   1.000
_cell.length_b   1.000
_cell.length_c   1.000
_cell.angle_alpha   90.00
_cell.angle_beta   90.00
_cell.angle_gamma   90.00
#
_symmetry.space_group_name_H-M   'P 1'
#
loop_
_entity.id
_entity.type
_entity.pdbx_description
1 polymer ?
#
loop_
_entity_poly.entity_id
_entity_poly.type
_entity_poly.pdbx_seq_one_letter_code
_entity_poly.pdbx_strand_id
1 'polypeptide(L)'
;MIIKKHIIYFIILVAFMGCKSQGTSQGGKQDYFKGTIIYDVEVVLSKTDTSAKAKKSFFGDEMYLTIFKNGDIQRKYNGNSPEGYDLYYIDLEENLVMEKYNNSDTLFTHKASTQNIIKLNALREDNVKIKVMEYDLKDVSIGAQSLSAKGNSIAYLTIKYWYTEALKVDKTEYVNINDDLWNYFLRESNGSLFLKYEVDYFNYKVIYTAKEIKPNRYENYKEKVSTDSPRVGK
;
A
#
# COMPACT_ATOMS: atom_id res chain seq x y z
N MET A 1 -41.14 -55.86 -25.80
CA MET A 1 -40.21 -55.03 -26.57
C MET A 1 -40.10 -53.58 -26.08
N ILE A 2 -40.57 -53.26 -24.89
CA ILE A 2 -40.57 -51.88 -24.30
C ILE A 2 -39.44 -51.65 -23.33
N ILE A 3 -38.93 -52.69 -22.67
CA ILE A 3 -37.90 -52.57 -21.64
C ILE A 3 -36.49 -52.18 -22.18
N LYS A 4 -36.18 -52.55 -23.43
CA LYS A 4 -34.86 -52.21 -24.03
C LYS A 4 -34.67 -50.72 -24.35
N LYS A 5 -35.76 -49.95 -24.59
CA LYS A 5 -35.66 -48.53 -24.92
C LYS A 5 -35.37 -47.66 -23.68
N HIS A 6 -35.80 -48.07 -22.49
CA HIS A 6 -35.60 -47.27 -21.27
C HIS A 6 -34.20 -47.39 -20.72
N ILE A 7 -33.51 -48.53 -20.94
CA ILE A 7 -32.13 -48.72 -20.49
C ILE A 7 -31.16 -47.87 -21.30
N ILE A 8 -31.42 -47.61 -22.57
CA ILE A 8 -30.57 -46.80 -23.43
C ILE A 8 -30.66 -45.31 -22.99
N TYR A 9 -31.83 -44.81 -22.62
CA TYR A 9 -32.02 -43.42 -22.13
C TYR A 9 -31.36 -43.22 -20.75
N PHE A 10 -31.36 -44.25 -19.90
CA PHE A 10 -30.73 -44.15 -18.61
C PHE A 10 -29.21 -44.12 -18.69
N ILE A 11 -28.59 -44.85 -19.64
CA ILE A 11 -27.16 -44.86 -19.89
C ILE A 11 -26.71 -43.50 -20.47
N ILE A 12 -27.51 -42.85 -21.33
CA ILE A 12 -27.18 -41.53 -21.88
C ILE A 12 -27.30 -40.43 -20.81
N LEU A 13 -28.23 -40.54 -19.84
CA LEU A 13 -28.40 -39.58 -18.77
C LEU A 13 -27.23 -39.60 -17.74
N VAL A 14 -26.68 -40.80 -17.50
CA VAL A 14 -25.52 -40.97 -16.59
C VAL A 14 -24.21 -40.49 -17.21
N ALA A 15 -24.10 -40.51 -18.55
CA ALA A 15 -22.89 -40.03 -19.24
C ALA A 15 -22.73 -38.49 -19.20
N PHE A 16 -23.81 -37.73 -18.95
CA PHE A 16 -23.78 -36.26 -18.84
C PHE A 16 -23.44 -35.76 -17.41
N MET A 17 -23.54 -36.62 -16.38
CA MET A 17 -23.19 -36.23 -15.01
C MET A 17 -21.71 -36.44 -14.66
N GLY A 18 -20.88 -36.95 -15.55
CA GLY A 18 -19.49 -37.35 -15.32
C GLY A 18 -18.43 -36.31 -15.66
N CYS A 19 -18.77 -35.15 -16.23
CA CYS A 19 -17.81 -34.06 -16.43
C CYS A 19 -17.85 -33.05 -15.28
N LYS A 20 -17.56 -33.47 -14.05
CA LYS A 20 -16.84 -32.58 -13.14
C LYS A 20 -15.44 -32.46 -13.72
N SER A 21 -15.22 -31.40 -14.45
CA SER A 21 -13.90 -30.86 -14.69
C SER A 21 -13.22 -30.77 -13.32
N GLN A 22 -12.36 -31.74 -13.01
CA GLN A 22 -11.28 -31.54 -12.06
C GLN A 22 -10.45 -30.43 -12.71
N GLY A 23 -10.77 -29.17 -12.34
CA GLY A 23 -9.85 -28.08 -12.54
C GLY A 23 -8.56 -28.50 -11.87
N THR A 24 -7.64 -29.04 -12.63
CA THR A 24 -6.23 -28.98 -12.30
C THR A 24 -5.98 -27.53 -11.98
N SER A 25 -5.80 -27.22 -10.72
CA SER A 25 -5.18 -25.97 -10.30
C SER A 25 -3.76 -26.00 -10.86
N GLN A 26 -3.64 -25.70 -12.15
CA GLN A 26 -2.42 -25.11 -12.65
C GLN A 26 -2.23 -23.91 -11.74
N GLY A 27 -1.16 -23.90 -10.95
CA GLY A 27 -0.78 -22.77 -10.14
C GLY A 27 -0.63 -21.56 -11.03
N GLY A 28 -1.75 -20.90 -11.30
CA GLY A 28 -1.80 -19.67 -12.06
C GLY A 28 -0.92 -18.70 -11.30
N LYS A 29 0.13 -18.23 -11.95
CA LYS A 29 0.99 -17.18 -11.42
C LYS A 29 0.05 -16.07 -10.96
N GLN A 30 0.00 -15.82 -9.64
CA GLN A 30 -0.85 -14.77 -9.10
C GLN A 30 -0.46 -13.46 -9.78
N ASP A 31 -1.41 -12.81 -10.41
CA ASP A 31 -1.16 -11.53 -11.08
C ASP A 31 -1.15 -10.44 -10.02
N TYR A 32 0.05 -10.01 -9.63
CA TYR A 32 0.23 -8.97 -8.63
C TYR A 32 0.02 -7.58 -9.25
N PHE A 33 -0.63 -6.71 -8.49
CA PHE A 33 -0.88 -5.35 -8.90
C PHE A 33 0.43 -4.62 -9.18
N LYS A 34 0.48 -4.00 -10.35
CA LYS A 34 1.47 -3.03 -10.77
C LYS A 34 0.69 -1.85 -11.37
N GLY A 35 1.00 -0.65 -10.95
CA GLY A 35 0.24 0.52 -11.40
C GLY A 35 0.27 1.66 -10.40
N THR A 36 -0.62 2.62 -10.57
CA THR A 36 -0.76 3.78 -9.70
C THR A 36 -2.13 3.84 -9.08
N ILE A 37 -2.18 4.06 -7.78
CA ILE A 37 -3.39 4.42 -7.04
C ILE A 37 -3.28 5.90 -6.70
N ILE A 38 -4.31 6.67 -7.04
CA ILE A 38 -4.39 8.11 -6.77
C ILE A 38 -5.34 8.31 -5.60
N TYR A 39 -4.89 9.06 -4.59
CA TYR A 39 -5.64 9.35 -3.39
C TYR A 39 -5.96 10.83 -3.29
N ASP A 40 -7.17 11.15 -2.86
CA ASP A 40 -7.48 12.44 -2.25
C ASP A 40 -6.88 12.49 -0.85
N VAL A 41 -6.35 13.64 -0.46
CA VAL A 41 -5.71 13.88 0.83
C VAL A 41 -6.48 14.91 1.63
N GLU A 42 -6.91 14.53 2.82
CA GLU A 42 -7.60 15.40 3.76
C GLU A 42 -6.79 15.56 5.06
N VAL A 43 -6.58 16.79 5.49
CA VAL A 43 -5.97 17.09 6.79
C VAL A 43 -7.05 17.54 7.75
N VAL A 44 -7.28 16.74 8.81
CA VAL A 44 -8.24 17.02 9.87
C VAL A 44 -7.49 17.46 11.11
N LEU A 45 -7.74 18.68 11.58
CA LEU A 45 -7.06 19.26 12.74
C LEU A 45 -7.83 18.97 14.04
N SER A 46 -7.10 18.86 15.13
CA SER A 46 -7.70 19.03 16.44
C SER A 46 -8.17 20.48 16.65
N LYS A 47 -9.14 20.68 17.55
CA LYS A 47 -9.69 22.03 17.83
C LYS A 47 -8.65 23.05 18.31
N THR A 48 -7.50 22.59 18.76
CA THR A 48 -6.43 23.42 19.33
C THR A 48 -5.32 23.75 18.34
N ASP A 49 -5.32 23.13 17.16
CA ASP A 49 -4.26 23.32 16.16
C ASP A 49 -4.64 24.45 15.17
N THR A 50 -3.80 25.46 15.07
CA THR A 50 -3.97 26.59 14.16
C THR A 50 -3.14 26.49 12.88
N SER A 51 -2.38 25.40 12.70
CA SER A 51 -1.43 25.26 11.60
C SER A 51 -2.02 24.58 10.34
N ALA A 52 -3.35 24.59 10.18
CA ALA A 52 -4.07 23.96 9.07
C ALA A 52 -3.45 24.22 7.70
N LYS A 53 -3.20 25.49 7.40
CA LYS A 53 -2.69 25.90 6.09
C LYS A 53 -1.31 25.31 5.82
N ALA A 54 -0.43 25.31 6.82
CA ALA A 54 0.92 24.75 6.69
C ALA A 54 0.89 23.23 6.46
N LYS A 55 0.05 22.51 7.22
CA LYS A 55 -0.12 21.07 7.04
C LYS A 55 -0.72 20.71 5.70
N LYS A 56 -1.76 21.41 5.28
CA LYS A 56 -2.34 21.21 3.95
C LYS A 56 -1.33 21.49 2.84
N SER A 57 -0.52 22.53 2.97
CA SER A 57 0.56 22.86 2.03
C SER A 57 1.62 21.74 1.99
N PHE A 58 1.91 21.09 3.12
CA PHE A 58 2.87 20.00 3.21
C PHE A 58 2.36 18.73 2.51
N PHE A 59 1.15 18.26 2.83
CA PHE A 59 0.61 17.02 2.28
C PHE A 59 -0.04 17.19 0.90
N GLY A 60 -0.49 18.41 0.56
CA GLY A 60 -1.26 18.67 -0.65
C GLY A 60 -2.69 18.15 -0.60
N ASP A 61 -3.31 18.07 -1.77
CA ASP A 61 -4.67 17.57 -1.97
C ASP A 61 -4.69 16.16 -2.58
N GLU A 62 -3.55 15.71 -3.12
CA GLU A 62 -3.42 14.41 -3.79
C GLU A 62 -2.09 13.72 -3.45
N MET A 63 -2.15 12.39 -3.42
CA MET A 63 -0.99 11.52 -3.33
C MET A 63 -1.10 10.42 -4.38
N TYR A 64 0.00 10.12 -5.04
CA TYR A 64 0.15 9.08 -6.04
C TYR A 64 1.02 7.96 -5.46
N LEU A 65 0.47 6.77 -5.32
CA LEU A 65 1.20 5.56 -4.94
C LEU A 65 1.40 4.71 -6.18
N THR A 66 2.64 4.58 -6.65
CA THR A 66 2.98 3.75 -7.81
C THR A 66 3.75 2.52 -7.38
N ILE A 67 3.30 1.35 -7.80
CA ILE A 67 4.02 0.08 -7.72
C ILE A 67 4.55 -0.24 -9.11
N PHE A 68 5.86 -0.30 -9.25
CA PHE A 68 6.53 -0.56 -10.52
C PHE A 68 6.58 -2.06 -10.85
N LYS A 69 6.98 -2.41 -12.08
CA LYS A 69 7.08 -3.81 -12.53
C LYS A 69 8.03 -4.66 -11.69
N ASN A 70 9.13 -4.07 -11.24
CA ASN A 70 10.12 -4.69 -10.38
C ASN A 70 9.73 -4.71 -8.89
N GLY A 71 8.57 -4.19 -8.54
CA GLY A 71 8.08 -4.10 -7.17
C GLY A 71 8.45 -2.80 -6.44
N ASP A 72 9.35 -1.98 -6.96
CA ASP A 72 9.68 -0.69 -6.35
C ASP A 72 8.44 0.16 -6.10
N ILE A 73 8.52 1.02 -5.10
CA ILE A 73 7.41 1.87 -4.68
C ILE A 73 7.79 3.34 -4.85
N GLN A 74 6.89 4.13 -5.38
CA GLN A 74 6.99 5.57 -5.38
C GLN A 74 5.75 6.19 -4.74
N ARG A 75 5.96 7.20 -3.89
CA ARG A 75 4.92 8.14 -3.49
C ARG A 75 5.28 9.52 -4.00
N LYS A 76 4.33 10.17 -4.64
CA LYS A 76 4.44 11.54 -5.06
C LYS A 76 3.26 12.32 -4.47
N TYR A 77 3.57 13.47 -3.89
CA TYR A 77 2.60 14.38 -3.29
C TYR A 77 2.48 15.64 -4.15
N ASN A 78 1.31 16.25 -4.21
CA ASN A 78 1.14 17.54 -4.86
C ASN A 78 1.20 18.72 -3.89
N GLY A 79 1.71 18.50 -2.68
CA GLY A 79 1.98 19.55 -1.72
C GLY A 79 3.02 20.55 -2.24
N ASN A 80 2.88 21.81 -1.84
CA ASN A 80 3.76 22.91 -2.28
C ASN A 80 4.56 23.53 -1.13
N SER A 81 4.56 22.92 0.05
CA SER A 81 5.45 23.34 1.14
C SER A 81 6.89 23.07 0.76
N PRO A 82 7.81 24.02 1.00
CA PRO A 82 9.24 23.80 0.80
C PRO A 82 9.78 22.57 1.53
N GLU A 83 9.19 22.23 2.67
CA GLU A 83 9.56 21.10 3.53
C GLU A 83 8.81 19.80 3.16
N GLY A 84 7.88 19.87 2.19
CA GLY A 84 7.13 18.71 1.71
C GLY A 84 7.96 17.83 0.79
N TYR A 85 7.53 16.58 0.62
CA TYR A 85 8.20 15.64 -0.28
C TYR A 85 7.87 15.96 -1.75
N ASP A 86 8.91 16.13 -2.57
CA ASP A 86 8.83 16.03 -4.03
C ASP A 86 8.82 14.56 -4.47
N LEU A 87 9.67 13.76 -3.84
CA LEU A 87 9.82 12.33 -4.12
C LEU A 87 10.03 11.54 -2.83
N TYR A 88 9.33 10.42 -2.75
CA TYR A 88 9.61 9.34 -1.82
C TYR A 88 9.61 8.03 -2.62
N TYR A 89 10.73 7.32 -2.61
CA TYR A 89 10.93 6.13 -3.43
C TYR A 89 11.60 5.01 -2.63
N ILE A 90 11.10 3.79 -2.75
CA ILE A 90 11.70 2.59 -2.17
C ILE A 90 12.24 1.73 -3.29
N ASP A 91 13.54 1.52 -3.29
CA ASP A 91 14.26 0.61 -4.16
C ASP A 91 14.40 -0.74 -3.46
N LEU A 92 13.71 -1.77 -3.96
CA LEU A 92 13.71 -3.09 -3.35
C LEU A 92 15.05 -3.82 -3.55
N GLU A 93 15.67 -3.65 -4.70
CA GLU A 93 16.93 -4.32 -5.03
C GLU A 93 18.08 -3.82 -4.16
N GLU A 94 18.18 -2.50 -3.99
CA GLU A 94 19.22 -1.87 -3.18
C GLU A 94 18.85 -1.79 -1.69
N ASN A 95 17.59 -2.10 -1.34
CA ASN A 95 17.02 -1.94 0.00
C ASN A 95 17.23 -0.51 0.52
N LEU A 96 16.88 0.48 -0.31
CA LEU A 96 17.06 1.89 -0.02
C LEU A 96 15.73 2.63 -0.08
N VAL A 97 15.57 3.59 0.82
CA VAL A 97 14.61 4.69 0.68
C VAL A 97 15.34 5.90 0.15
N MET A 98 14.74 6.57 -0.79
CA MET A 98 15.21 7.82 -1.38
C MET A 98 14.15 8.90 -1.18
N GLU A 99 14.54 10.01 -0.58
CA GLU A 99 13.68 11.15 -0.28
C GLU A 99 14.24 12.41 -0.91
N LYS A 100 13.38 13.18 -1.58
CA LYS A 100 13.69 14.51 -2.06
C LYS A 100 12.61 15.48 -1.57
N TYR A 101 13.03 16.64 -1.08
CA TYR A 101 12.13 17.68 -0.61
C TYR A 101 11.99 18.79 -1.65
N ASN A 102 10.86 19.51 -1.67
CA ASN A 102 10.56 20.54 -2.66
C ASN A 102 11.59 21.69 -2.70
N ASN A 103 12.26 21.96 -1.59
CA ASN A 103 13.27 23.03 -1.47
C ASN A 103 14.72 22.55 -1.65
N SER A 104 14.92 21.31 -2.09
CA SER A 104 16.25 20.71 -2.14
C SER A 104 16.47 19.95 -3.44
N ASP A 105 17.63 20.16 -4.05
CA ASP A 105 18.11 19.32 -5.16
C ASP A 105 18.84 18.06 -4.66
N THR A 106 19.01 17.94 -3.34
CA THR A 106 19.67 16.80 -2.71
C THR A 106 18.72 15.62 -2.54
N LEU A 107 19.16 14.44 -2.96
CA LEU A 107 18.50 13.17 -2.72
C LEU A 107 19.07 12.55 -1.44
N PHE A 108 18.24 12.45 -0.41
CA PHE A 108 18.58 11.78 0.84
C PHE A 108 18.31 10.30 0.72
N THR A 109 19.21 9.46 1.26
CA THR A 109 19.06 8.02 1.20
C THR A 109 19.30 7.37 2.55
N HIS A 110 18.53 6.33 2.86
CA HIS A 110 18.76 5.47 4.02
C HIS A 110 18.31 4.03 3.74
N LYS A 111 18.71 3.08 4.57
CA LYS A 111 18.30 1.68 4.41
C LYS A 111 16.82 1.51 4.72
N ALA A 112 16.06 0.92 3.82
CA ALA A 112 14.64 0.62 3.99
C ALA A 112 14.38 -0.39 5.13
N SER A 113 15.39 -1.18 5.50
CA SER A 113 15.35 -2.11 6.63
C SER A 113 15.65 -1.46 7.98
N THR A 114 15.97 -0.16 8.02
CA THR A 114 16.22 0.54 9.30
C THR A 114 14.97 0.50 10.18
N GLN A 115 15.15 0.04 11.41
CA GLN A 115 14.05 -0.10 12.35
C GLN A 115 14.26 0.78 13.58
N ASN A 116 13.41 1.79 13.72
CA ASN A 116 13.34 2.64 14.92
C ASN A 116 12.15 2.29 15.83
N ILE A 117 11.48 1.17 15.55
CA ILE A 117 10.26 0.77 16.24
C ILE A 117 10.61 -0.16 17.38
N ILE A 118 10.19 0.20 18.60
CA ILE A 118 10.41 -0.57 19.83
C ILE A 118 9.22 -1.43 20.21
N LYS A 119 8.03 -1.11 19.70
CA LYS A 119 6.81 -1.89 19.93
C LYS A 119 5.81 -1.70 18.82
N LEU A 120 5.21 -2.80 18.41
CA LEU A 120 4.13 -2.84 17.43
C LEU A 120 2.96 -3.64 17.97
N ASN A 121 1.76 -3.20 17.65
CA ASN A 121 0.53 -3.96 17.84
C ASN A 121 -0.39 -3.75 16.63
N ALA A 122 -1.08 -4.80 16.24
CA ALA A 122 -2.11 -4.73 15.20
C ALA A 122 -3.47 -5.10 15.82
N LEU A 123 -4.49 -4.33 15.49
CA LEU A 123 -5.87 -4.55 15.88
C LEU A 123 -6.73 -4.61 14.61
N ARG A 124 -7.65 -5.56 14.57
CA ARG A 124 -8.65 -5.69 13.49
C ARG A 124 -10.02 -5.39 14.06
N GLU A 125 -10.74 -4.54 13.38
CA GLU A 125 -12.12 -4.21 13.71
C GLU A 125 -13.03 -4.73 12.59
N ASP A 126 -13.42 -6.02 12.67
CA ASP A 126 -14.16 -6.72 11.61
C ASP A 126 -15.58 -6.18 11.33
N ASN A 127 -15.99 -5.12 12.01
CA ASN A 127 -17.39 -4.66 12.03
C ASN A 127 -17.70 -3.45 11.15
N VAL A 128 -16.72 -2.81 10.55
CA VAL A 128 -16.93 -1.60 9.74
C VAL A 128 -16.82 -1.92 8.25
N LYS A 129 -17.97 -2.14 7.62
CA LYS A 129 -18.04 -2.26 6.16
C LYS A 129 -17.91 -0.87 5.54
N ILE A 130 -16.74 -0.56 5.04
CA ILE A 130 -16.49 0.65 4.25
C ILE A 130 -16.33 0.26 2.80
N LYS A 131 -16.91 1.05 1.92
CA LYS A 131 -16.73 0.92 0.48
C LYS A 131 -15.99 2.13 -0.05
N VAL A 132 -14.95 1.88 -0.85
CA VAL A 132 -14.23 2.91 -1.59
C VAL A 132 -14.23 2.52 -3.06
N MET A 133 -14.73 3.40 -3.91
CA MET A 133 -15.03 3.08 -5.29
C MET A 133 -15.96 1.86 -5.36
N GLU A 134 -15.63 0.80 -6.12
CA GLU A 134 -16.39 -0.45 -6.20
C GLU A 134 -15.97 -1.52 -5.18
N TYR A 135 -14.94 -1.27 -4.36
CA TYR A 135 -14.34 -2.26 -3.48
C TYR A 135 -14.92 -2.23 -2.06
N ASP A 136 -15.32 -3.41 -1.56
CA ASP A 136 -15.57 -3.61 -0.15
C ASP A 136 -14.25 -3.80 0.59
N LEU A 137 -14.07 -3.08 1.70
CA LEU A 137 -12.80 -3.03 2.41
C LEU A 137 -12.86 -3.76 3.76
N LYS A 138 -11.74 -4.39 4.09
CA LYS A 138 -11.37 -4.84 5.43
C LYS A 138 -10.45 -3.82 6.07
N ASP A 139 -10.32 -3.81 7.40
CA ASP A 139 -9.44 -2.88 8.08
C ASP A 139 -8.43 -3.56 9.01
N VAL A 140 -7.36 -2.84 9.26
CA VAL A 140 -6.37 -3.13 10.28
C VAL A 140 -5.78 -1.82 10.80
N SER A 141 -5.72 -1.69 12.14
CA SER A 141 -5.04 -0.58 12.79
C SER A 141 -3.68 -1.04 13.31
N ILE A 142 -2.64 -0.30 12.99
CA ILE A 142 -1.27 -0.56 13.44
C ILE A 142 -0.84 0.57 14.37
N GLY A 143 -0.62 0.24 15.64
CA GLY A 143 -0.01 1.12 16.62
C GLY A 143 1.49 0.89 16.68
N ALA A 144 2.27 1.94 16.54
CA ALA A 144 3.73 1.89 16.63
C ALA A 144 4.25 2.81 17.73
N GLN A 145 5.25 2.32 18.45
CA GLN A 145 6.06 3.12 19.35
C GLN A 145 7.48 3.13 18.83
N SER A 146 8.05 4.29 18.64
CA SER A 146 9.42 4.46 18.17
C SER A 146 10.21 5.39 19.05
N LEU A 147 11.55 5.24 19.04
CA LEU A 147 12.43 6.25 19.60
C LEU A 147 12.47 7.45 18.65
N SER A 148 12.46 8.66 19.22
CA SER A 148 12.72 9.85 18.42
C SER A 148 14.12 9.77 17.81
N ALA A 149 14.35 10.54 16.74
CA ALA A 149 15.67 10.63 16.09
C ALA A 149 16.83 10.97 17.06
N LYS A 150 16.52 11.58 18.20
CA LYS A 150 17.50 11.88 19.26
C LYS A 150 17.58 10.81 20.36
N GLY A 151 16.77 9.73 20.26
CA GLY A 151 16.75 8.65 21.25
C GLY A 151 16.16 9.02 22.63
N ASN A 152 15.68 10.26 22.81
CA ASN A 152 15.33 10.80 24.12
C ASN A 152 13.81 10.80 24.42
N SER A 153 12.99 10.45 23.46
CA SER A 153 11.53 10.41 23.62
C SER A 153 10.91 9.29 22.81
N ILE A 154 9.76 8.83 23.29
CA ILE A 154 8.95 7.83 22.57
C ILE A 154 7.93 8.59 21.72
N ALA A 155 7.94 8.34 20.44
CA ALA A 155 6.88 8.77 19.54
C ALA A 155 5.83 7.65 19.40
N TYR A 156 4.55 8.05 19.37
CA TYR A 156 3.42 7.17 19.15
C TYR A 156 2.81 7.51 17.80
N LEU A 157 2.58 6.49 17.00
CA LEU A 157 1.91 6.59 15.72
C LEU A 157 0.83 5.53 15.64
N THR A 158 -0.35 5.93 15.21
CA THR A 158 -1.42 4.99 14.87
C THR A 158 -1.82 5.20 13.43
N ILE A 159 -1.76 4.12 12.65
CA ILE A 159 -2.20 4.13 11.26
C ILE A 159 -3.34 3.12 11.14
N LYS A 160 -4.48 3.56 10.64
CA LYS A 160 -5.60 2.69 10.30
C LYS A 160 -5.67 2.54 8.79
N TYR A 161 -5.60 1.30 8.32
CA TYR A 161 -5.67 0.95 6.91
C TYR A 161 -6.98 0.26 6.59
N TRP A 162 -7.58 0.60 5.47
CA TRP A 162 -8.68 -0.13 4.84
C TRP A 162 -8.22 -0.64 3.49
N TYR A 163 -8.24 -1.95 3.30
CA TYR A 163 -7.62 -2.64 2.19
C TYR A 163 -8.60 -3.58 1.47
N THR A 164 -8.31 -3.90 0.22
CA THR A 164 -9.06 -4.86 -0.58
C THR A 164 -8.21 -6.05 -0.99
N GLU A 165 -8.78 -7.26 -0.93
CA GLU A 165 -8.10 -8.47 -1.39
C GLU A 165 -8.04 -8.57 -2.94
N ALA A 166 -8.74 -7.69 -3.66
CA ALA A 166 -8.71 -7.64 -5.11
C ALA A 166 -7.40 -7.08 -5.68
N LEU A 167 -6.66 -6.28 -4.88
CA LEU A 167 -5.39 -5.68 -5.28
C LEU A 167 -4.29 -6.17 -4.35
N LYS A 168 -3.35 -6.96 -4.87
CA LYS A 168 -2.26 -7.55 -4.07
C LYS A 168 -0.91 -7.30 -4.70
N VAL A 169 0.10 -7.21 -3.85
CA VAL A 169 1.52 -7.30 -4.20
C VAL A 169 2.12 -8.58 -3.64
N ASP A 170 3.27 -8.99 -4.14
CA ASP A 170 4.01 -10.09 -3.53
C ASP A 170 4.62 -9.61 -2.21
N LYS A 171 3.97 -9.93 -1.11
CA LYS A 171 4.43 -9.50 0.23
C LYS A 171 5.83 -10.01 0.58
N THR A 172 6.32 -11.07 -0.09
CA THR A 172 7.65 -11.62 0.18
C THR A 172 8.76 -10.70 -0.32
N GLU A 173 8.48 -9.87 -1.33
CA GLU A 173 9.40 -8.85 -1.81
C GLU A 173 9.64 -7.72 -0.78
N TYR A 174 8.69 -7.52 0.17
CA TYR A 174 8.68 -6.41 1.11
C TYR A 174 9.03 -6.77 2.56
N VAL A 175 9.46 -7.97 2.84
CA VAL A 175 9.72 -8.45 4.22
C VAL A 175 10.77 -7.63 4.96
N ASN A 176 11.70 -7.03 4.24
CA ASN A 176 12.77 -6.19 4.80
C ASN A 176 12.47 -4.69 4.72
N ILE A 177 11.29 -4.29 4.25
CA ILE A 177 10.92 -2.88 4.14
C ILE A 177 10.22 -2.45 5.42
N ASN A 178 10.99 -2.01 6.40
CA ASN A 178 10.48 -1.54 7.68
C ASN A 178 9.96 -0.10 7.59
N ASP A 179 10.46 0.65 6.62
CA ASP A 179 10.10 2.03 6.44
C ASP A 179 8.58 2.15 6.23
N ASP A 180 7.99 3.16 6.85
CA ASP A 180 6.57 3.44 6.77
C ASP A 180 5.65 2.24 7.15
N LEU A 181 6.18 1.27 7.88
CA LEU A 181 5.51 0.05 8.31
C LEU A 181 5.01 -0.87 7.17
N TRP A 182 5.59 -0.77 5.97
CA TRP A 182 5.16 -1.53 4.81
C TRP A 182 5.10 -3.04 5.04
N ASN A 183 6.19 -3.63 5.56
CA ASN A 183 6.25 -5.07 5.83
C ASN A 183 5.17 -5.51 6.84
N TYR A 184 4.91 -4.69 7.85
CA TYR A 184 3.89 -4.99 8.86
C TYR A 184 2.49 -4.95 8.26
N PHE A 185 2.18 -3.88 7.54
CA PHE A 185 0.90 -3.75 6.87
C PHE A 185 0.67 -4.90 5.87
N LEU A 186 1.64 -5.20 4.99
CA LEU A 186 1.51 -6.26 3.99
C LEU A 186 1.43 -7.65 4.62
N ARG A 187 2.07 -7.88 5.75
CA ARG A 187 1.88 -9.11 6.53
C ARG A 187 0.46 -9.24 7.05
N GLU A 188 -0.06 -8.21 7.70
CA GLU A 188 -1.40 -8.21 8.30
C GLU A 188 -2.51 -8.23 7.24
N SER A 189 -2.34 -7.58 6.10
CA SER A 189 -3.30 -7.56 4.99
C SER A 189 -3.15 -8.74 4.02
N ASN A 190 -2.19 -9.66 4.27
CA ASN A 190 -1.84 -10.74 3.34
C ASN A 190 -1.48 -10.27 1.93
N GLY A 191 -0.66 -9.21 1.85
CA GLY A 191 -0.21 -8.61 0.60
C GLY A 191 -1.22 -7.68 -0.07
N SER A 192 -2.38 -7.47 0.52
CA SER A 192 -3.42 -6.60 -0.03
C SER A 192 -3.04 -5.13 0.07
N LEU A 193 -3.46 -4.33 -0.92
CA LEU A 193 -3.22 -2.89 -0.92
C LEU A 193 -4.37 -2.12 -0.28
N PHE A 194 -4.03 -1.04 0.41
CA PHE A 194 -5.01 -0.15 1.00
C PHE A 194 -5.62 0.78 -0.05
N LEU A 195 -6.92 1.06 0.08
CA LEU A 195 -7.64 2.08 -0.69
C LEU A 195 -8.05 3.27 0.17
N LYS A 196 -7.90 3.13 1.48
CA LYS A 196 -8.00 4.24 2.42
C LYS A 196 -7.03 4.02 3.56
N TYR A 197 -6.40 5.08 4.07
CA TYR A 197 -5.67 5.01 5.34
C TYR A 197 -5.68 6.34 6.05
N GLU A 198 -5.58 6.27 7.37
CA GLU A 198 -5.55 7.42 8.26
C GLU A 198 -4.32 7.34 9.13
N VAL A 199 -3.56 8.43 9.17
CA VAL A 199 -2.40 8.58 10.05
C VAL A 199 -2.77 9.58 11.13
N ASP A 200 -2.76 9.13 12.38
CA ASP A 200 -3.05 9.97 13.54
C ASP A 200 -1.76 10.46 14.18
N TYR A 201 -1.53 11.78 14.10
CA TYR A 201 -0.36 12.50 14.62
C TYR A 201 -0.63 13.22 15.94
N PHE A 202 -1.60 12.77 16.73
CA PHE A 202 -1.99 13.32 18.02
C PHE A 202 -2.74 14.64 17.97
N ASN A 203 -2.26 15.67 17.26
CA ASN A 203 -2.92 16.97 17.13
C ASN A 203 -3.58 17.22 15.78
N TYR A 204 -3.33 16.34 14.82
CA TYR A 204 -4.01 16.32 13.54
C TYR A 204 -4.00 14.90 12.96
N LYS A 205 -4.89 14.66 12.03
CA LYS A 205 -4.97 13.41 11.28
C LYS A 205 -4.86 13.71 9.79
N VAL A 206 -4.20 12.83 9.06
CA VAL A 206 -4.18 12.86 7.60
C VAL A 206 -4.91 11.63 7.09
N ILE A 207 -5.89 11.86 6.23
CA ILE A 207 -6.75 10.83 5.64
C ILE A 207 -6.46 10.78 4.14
N TYR A 208 -6.18 9.59 3.66
CA TYR A 208 -5.96 9.29 2.25
C TYR A 208 -7.07 8.36 1.78
N THR A 209 -7.79 8.75 0.72
CA THR A 209 -8.88 7.95 0.15
C THR A 209 -8.68 7.80 -1.35
N ALA A 210 -8.56 6.56 -1.82
CA ALA A 210 -8.37 6.29 -3.24
C ALA A 210 -9.56 6.78 -4.06
N LYS A 211 -9.26 7.50 -5.15
CA LYS A 211 -10.25 7.98 -6.11
C LYS A 211 -10.08 7.39 -7.49
N GLU A 212 -8.87 6.91 -7.80
CA GLU A 212 -8.58 6.33 -9.11
C GLU A 212 -7.52 5.23 -9.00
N ILE A 213 -7.67 4.16 -9.76
CA ILE A 213 -6.70 3.07 -9.89
C ILE A 213 -6.34 2.96 -11.36
N LYS A 214 -5.04 3.13 -11.67
CA LYS A 214 -4.48 2.99 -13.02
C LYS A 214 -3.63 1.73 -13.06
N PRO A 215 -4.15 0.59 -13.53
CA PRO A 215 -3.34 -0.61 -13.74
C PRO A 215 -2.23 -0.29 -14.74
N ASN A 216 -1.09 -0.91 -14.58
CA ASN A 216 0.14 -0.50 -15.04
C ASN A 216 0.64 -0.57 -16.37
N ARG A 217 1.44 0.35 -16.73
CA ARG A 217 2.32 0.28 -17.91
C ARG A 217 3.70 0.92 -17.69
N TYR A 218 4.08 1.16 -16.42
CA TYR A 218 5.29 1.93 -16.14
C TYR A 218 6.52 1.04 -16.08
N GLU A 219 7.55 1.42 -16.82
CA GLU A 219 8.91 0.93 -16.67
C GLU A 219 9.53 1.50 -15.39
N ASN A 220 10.63 0.91 -14.93
CA ASN A 220 11.27 1.29 -13.68
C ASN A 220 11.64 2.78 -13.66
N TYR A 221 11.44 3.42 -12.50
CA TYR A 221 11.81 4.81 -12.29
C TYR A 221 13.35 5.02 -12.17
N LYS A 222 14.10 3.95 -11.92
CA LYS A 222 15.58 3.97 -11.80
C LYS A 222 16.27 4.75 -12.93
N GLU A 223 15.76 4.66 -14.14
CA GLU A 223 16.35 5.36 -15.29
C GLU A 223 16.22 6.89 -15.20
N LYS A 224 15.26 7.41 -14.42
CA LYS A 224 15.02 8.86 -14.30
C LYS A 224 15.68 9.51 -13.09
N VAL A 225 15.94 8.78 -12.02
CA VAL A 225 16.53 9.33 -10.76
C VAL A 225 18.06 9.22 -10.77
N SER A 226 18.63 8.48 -11.71
CA SER A 226 19.95 7.89 -11.52
C SER A 226 21.15 8.80 -11.69
N THR A 227 21.07 10.01 -12.25
CA THR A 227 22.33 10.63 -12.70
C THR A 227 22.65 12.03 -12.20
N ASP A 228 21.69 12.85 -11.83
CA ASP A 228 21.95 14.29 -11.70
C ASP A 228 21.82 14.89 -10.28
N SER A 229 21.35 14.16 -9.32
CA SER A 229 21.18 14.68 -7.95
C SER A 229 22.29 14.22 -6.99
N PRO A 230 22.92 15.13 -6.24
CA PRO A 230 23.88 14.74 -5.21
C PRO A 230 23.20 13.86 -4.15
N ARG A 231 23.80 12.71 -3.84
CA ARG A 231 23.29 11.75 -2.85
C ARG A 231 23.95 11.96 -1.51
N VAL A 232 23.16 12.07 -0.46
CA VAL A 232 23.65 12.15 0.91
C VAL A 232 22.99 11.02 1.72
N GLY A 233 23.82 10.13 2.30
CA GLY A 233 23.35 9.11 3.23
C GLY A 233 22.99 9.73 4.59
N LYS A 234 21.87 9.28 5.17
CA LYS A 234 21.44 9.60 6.56
C LYS A 234 21.90 8.53 7.53
#